data_8e33cbd12e3984737fb748e2fb3b36ee
#
_entry.id   8e33cbd12e3984737fb748e2fb3b36ee
#
_cell.length_a   1.000
_cell.length_b   1.000
_cell.length_c   1.000
_cell.angle_alpha   90.00
_cell.angle_beta   90.00
_cell.angle_gamma   90.00
#
_symmetry.space_group_name_H-M   'P 1'
#
loop_
_entity.id
_entity.type
_entity.pdbx_description
1 polymer ?
#
loop_
_entity_poly.entity_id
_entity_poly.type
_entity_poly.pdbx_seq_one_letter_code
_entity_poly.pdbx_strand_id
1 'polypeptide(L)'
;MDDWTYGGFGIYIHWPFCSAKCPYCDFNSHVSKKIHTKQWLKGYLSEIQRVRNAVGPRLVNSIFFGGGTPSLMDPEIVEAVIGTIKSSFPISNQFEVTLEANPTSVEAGRFAAYQNAGVNRISMGIQALNDPDLRRLGRLHTAQEARLAFDTARNIFARVSFDLIYARQYQTLAQWQAELSEALAMAVDHFSLYQLTVEAGTAFGDRYKIGKLPGLPNNDLGADLYELTQSLCDAHNMPAYEVSNHAKKGAECLHNLIYWRYGDYAGIGPGAHGRLTLKGQKFATEAFYNPDKWLAAVEQGTGEKSAQQIDRTAQATEYLLMGLRIKDGIDLERFENLAGAPLNIEAQTSLEDMGLLIRSDKTLKATRAGTAVLNSVISSLLEA
;
A
#
# COMPACT_ATOMS: atom_id res chain seq x y z
N MET A 1 27.29 0.05 -5.74
CA MET A 1 25.98 0.68 -5.95
C MET A 1 25.17 0.40 -4.69
N ASP A 2 24.49 1.39 -4.12
CA ASP A 2 23.71 1.15 -2.91
C ASP A 2 22.53 0.22 -3.21
N ASP A 3 22.25 -0.74 -2.34
CA ASP A 3 21.22 -1.78 -2.53
C ASP A 3 19.82 -1.23 -2.84
N TRP A 4 19.42 -0.12 -2.21
CA TRP A 4 18.13 0.50 -2.42
C TRP A 4 17.82 0.87 -3.89
N THR A 5 18.86 1.06 -4.72
CA THR A 5 18.70 1.44 -6.15
C THR A 5 18.00 0.37 -6.97
N TYR A 6 18.03 -0.91 -6.56
CA TYR A 6 17.28 -1.98 -7.20
C TYR A 6 15.75 -1.79 -7.08
N GLY A 7 15.28 -1.24 -5.98
CA GLY A 7 13.86 -0.97 -5.75
C GLY A 7 13.44 0.47 -6.07
N GLY A 8 14.40 1.41 -6.14
CA GLY A 8 14.15 2.83 -6.35
C GLY A 8 13.90 3.60 -5.06
N PHE A 9 13.45 4.87 -5.20
CA PHE A 9 13.14 5.75 -4.08
C PHE A 9 11.76 6.39 -4.23
N GLY A 10 10.95 6.30 -3.16
CA GLY A 10 9.62 6.88 -3.05
C GLY A 10 9.46 7.82 -1.87
N ILE A 11 8.45 8.69 -1.94
CA ILE A 11 8.05 9.54 -0.82
C ILE A 11 6.58 9.25 -0.49
N TYR A 12 6.33 8.81 0.74
CA TYR A 12 5.00 8.57 1.28
C TYR A 12 4.57 9.75 2.15
N ILE A 13 3.45 10.35 1.82
CA ILE A 13 2.85 11.46 2.59
C ILE A 13 1.63 10.93 3.34
N HIS A 14 1.75 10.86 4.65
CA HIS A 14 0.65 10.40 5.50
C HIS A 14 -0.26 11.55 5.90
N TRP A 15 -1.54 11.48 5.47
CA TRP A 15 -2.61 12.35 5.94
C TRP A 15 -3.43 11.65 7.02
N PRO A 16 -3.41 12.09 8.28
CA PRO A 16 -4.00 11.32 9.37
C PRO A 16 -5.51 11.52 9.56
N PHE A 17 -6.18 12.31 8.73
CA PHE A 17 -7.58 12.67 8.99
C PHE A 17 -8.57 11.95 8.09
N CYS A 18 -9.71 11.54 8.72
CA CYS A 18 -10.88 10.97 8.07
C CYS A 18 -12.15 11.71 8.49
N SER A 19 -13.19 11.66 7.67
CA SER A 19 -14.54 12.11 8.05
C SER A 19 -15.18 11.18 9.09
N ALA A 20 -14.92 9.86 8.99
CA ALA A 20 -15.33 8.84 9.96
C ALA A 20 -14.31 7.69 9.94
N LYS A 21 -14.16 6.98 11.07
CA LYS A 21 -13.29 5.81 11.16
C LYS A 21 -14.07 4.54 10.85
N CYS A 22 -13.64 3.80 9.82
CA CYS A 22 -14.23 2.51 9.46
C CYS A 22 -13.96 1.45 10.54
N PRO A 23 -14.90 0.54 10.84
CA PRO A 23 -14.77 -0.41 11.95
C PRO A 23 -13.69 -1.48 11.77
N TYR A 24 -13.23 -1.71 10.54
CA TYR A 24 -12.15 -2.65 10.20
C TYR A 24 -10.78 -1.97 10.09
N CYS A 25 -10.72 -0.63 10.04
CA CYS A 25 -9.50 0.10 9.71
C CYS A 25 -8.52 0.17 10.90
N ASP A 26 -7.31 -0.29 10.69
CA ASP A 26 -6.17 -0.27 11.62
C ASP A 26 -5.19 0.90 11.36
N PHE A 27 -5.39 1.66 10.27
CA PHE A 27 -4.52 2.77 9.91
C PHE A 27 -4.50 3.87 10.97
N ASN A 28 -3.38 4.60 11.03
CA ASN A 28 -3.28 5.81 11.85
C ASN A 28 -4.19 6.89 11.30
N SER A 29 -5.46 6.85 11.71
CA SER A 29 -6.50 7.77 11.25
C SER A 29 -7.28 8.36 12.41
N HIS A 30 -7.56 9.67 12.32
CA HIS A 30 -8.20 10.48 13.33
C HIS A 30 -9.38 11.25 12.74
N VAL A 31 -10.46 11.39 13.50
CA VAL A 31 -11.57 12.26 13.12
C VAL A 31 -11.36 13.63 13.77
N SER A 32 -11.18 14.67 12.94
CA SER A 32 -11.00 16.05 13.42
C SER A 32 -11.90 17.01 12.65
N LYS A 33 -12.53 17.93 13.36
CA LYS A 33 -13.34 19.01 12.78
C LYS A 33 -12.56 20.30 12.52
N LYS A 34 -11.34 20.41 13.09
CA LYS A 34 -10.49 21.62 12.95
C LYS A 34 -9.13 21.19 12.46
N ILE A 35 -8.83 21.54 11.22
CA ILE A 35 -7.52 21.28 10.61
C ILE A 35 -6.96 22.65 10.20
N HIS A 36 -5.82 23.02 10.79
CA HIS A 36 -5.14 24.28 10.51
C HIS A 36 -4.25 24.15 9.26
N THR A 37 -4.83 24.30 8.07
CA THR A 37 -4.19 24.10 6.77
C THR A 37 -2.76 24.66 6.67
N LYS A 38 -2.56 25.93 7.10
CA LYS A 38 -1.24 26.59 7.03
C LYS A 38 -0.19 25.92 7.91
N GLN A 39 -0.56 25.43 9.08
CA GLN A 39 0.36 24.75 10.00
C GLN A 39 0.76 23.37 9.43
N TRP A 40 -0.18 22.62 8.88
CA TRP A 40 0.07 21.34 8.22
C TRP A 40 0.96 21.53 7.00
N LEU A 41 0.66 22.51 6.15
CA LEU A 41 1.49 22.84 4.99
C LEU A 41 2.94 23.09 5.43
N LYS A 42 3.16 24.00 6.38
CA LYS A 42 4.49 24.30 6.90
C LYS A 42 5.19 23.05 7.43
N GLY A 43 4.46 22.18 8.15
CA GLY A 43 4.99 20.93 8.68
C GLY A 43 5.48 19.99 7.60
N TYR A 44 4.67 19.75 6.57
CA TYR A 44 5.08 18.88 5.44
C TYR A 44 6.30 19.44 4.69
N LEU A 45 6.30 20.74 4.38
CA LEU A 45 7.42 21.36 3.67
C LEU A 45 8.72 21.28 4.46
N SER A 46 8.68 21.51 5.78
CA SER A 46 9.83 21.38 6.67
C SER A 46 10.40 19.95 6.68
N GLU A 47 9.53 18.93 6.79
CA GLU A 47 9.95 17.54 6.79
C GLU A 47 10.50 17.09 5.42
N ILE A 48 9.93 17.54 4.32
CA ILE A 48 10.49 17.28 2.97
C ILE A 48 11.92 17.82 2.88
N GLN A 49 12.17 19.03 3.37
CA GLN A 49 13.51 19.63 3.37
C GLN A 49 14.46 18.87 4.29
N ARG A 50 14.00 18.45 5.47
CA ARG A 50 14.79 17.60 6.39
C ARG A 50 15.20 16.30 5.73
N VAL A 51 14.24 15.59 5.11
CA VAL A 51 14.51 14.34 4.37
C VAL A 51 15.52 14.60 3.24
N ARG A 52 15.32 15.67 2.45
CA ARG A 52 16.24 16.04 1.37
C ARG A 52 17.67 16.23 1.86
N ASN A 53 17.83 16.90 2.99
CA ASN A 53 19.15 17.12 3.59
C ASN A 53 19.79 15.82 4.09
N ALA A 54 18.96 14.87 4.59
CA ALA A 54 19.46 13.60 5.11
C ALA A 54 19.88 12.62 3.97
N VAL A 55 19.06 12.51 2.90
CA VAL A 55 19.26 11.49 1.85
C VAL A 55 20.05 11.99 0.63
N GLY A 56 20.22 13.30 0.48
CA GLY A 56 20.87 13.90 -0.69
C GLY A 56 20.00 13.85 -1.98
N PRO A 57 20.60 14.11 -3.15
CA PRO A 57 19.89 14.20 -4.43
C PRO A 57 19.57 12.82 -5.00
N ARG A 58 18.51 12.19 -4.51
CA ARG A 58 18.02 10.91 -5.03
C ARG A 58 16.95 11.10 -6.10
N LEU A 59 16.95 10.21 -7.10
CA LEU A 59 15.91 10.16 -8.12
C LEU A 59 14.61 9.65 -7.49
N VAL A 60 13.58 10.51 -7.42
CA VAL A 60 12.26 10.13 -6.91
C VAL A 60 11.43 9.48 -8.03
N ASN A 61 10.98 8.24 -7.78
CA ASN A 61 10.14 7.48 -8.69
C ASN A 61 8.66 7.72 -8.43
N SER A 62 8.26 7.93 -7.17
CA SER A 62 6.86 8.11 -6.81
C SER A 62 6.65 8.99 -5.58
N ILE A 63 5.49 9.65 -5.55
CA ILE A 63 4.87 10.21 -4.36
C ILE A 63 3.55 9.46 -4.13
N PHE A 64 3.27 9.09 -2.89
CA PHE A 64 2.01 8.47 -2.52
C PHE A 64 1.39 9.21 -1.34
N PHE A 65 0.23 9.80 -1.56
CA PHE A 65 -0.58 10.40 -0.52
C PHE A 65 -1.55 9.34 0.01
N GLY A 66 -1.32 8.88 1.24
CA GLY A 66 -2.10 7.81 1.86
C GLY A 66 -2.43 8.08 3.34
N GLY A 67 -3.02 7.10 4.00
CA GLY A 67 -3.27 7.09 5.44
C GLY A 67 -4.73 7.14 5.83
N GLY A 68 -5.21 8.26 6.33
CA GLY A 68 -6.63 8.45 6.65
C GLY A 68 -7.48 8.61 5.38
N THR A 69 -7.66 9.85 4.94
CA THR A 69 -8.37 10.18 3.69
C THR A 69 -7.66 11.35 3.02
N PRO A 70 -6.63 11.12 2.20
CA PRO A 70 -5.85 12.18 1.55
C PRO A 70 -6.68 13.12 0.68
N SER A 71 -7.78 12.66 0.10
CA SER A 71 -8.72 13.50 -0.66
C SER A 71 -9.48 14.54 0.18
N LEU A 72 -9.28 14.56 1.50
CA LEU A 72 -9.70 15.66 2.37
C LEU A 72 -8.65 16.77 2.49
N MET A 73 -7.41 16.53 2.05
CA MET A 73 -6.38 17.59 2.02
C MET A 73 -6.86 18.74 1.13
N ASP A 74 -6.46 19.94 1.50
CA ASP A 74 -6.62 21.08 0.60
C ASP A 74 -5.74 20.87 -0.66
N PRO A 75 -6.27 21.04 -1.87
CA PRO A 75 -5.46 20.92 -3.11
C PRO A 75 -4.21 21.82 -3.09
N GLU A 76 -4.24 22.98 -2.44
CA GLU A 76 -3.07 23.85 -2.28
C GLU A 76 -1.94 23.17 -1.48
N ILE A 77 -2.27 22.34 -0.47
CA ILE A 77 -1.25 21.55 0.27
C ILE A 77 -0.63 20.52 -0.68
N VAL A 78 -1.48 19.81 -1.43
CA VAL A 78 -1.02 18.76 -2.36
C VAL A 78 -0.10 19.36 -3.42
N GLU A 79 -0.48 20.51 -4.01
CA GLU A 79 0.33 21.24 -5.00
C GLU A 79 1.67 21.67 -4.42
N ALA A 80 1.66 22.30 -3.25
CA ALA A 80 2.88 22.79 -2.60
C ALA A 80 3.83 21.65 -2.21
N VAL A 81 3.30 20.51 -1.72
CA VAL A 81 4.09 19.30 -1.41
C VAL A 81 4.75 18.75 -2.67
N ILE A 82 3.98 18.55 -3.75
CA ILE A 82 4.49 18.04 -5.03
C ILE A 82 5.52 19.02 -5.61
N GLY A 83 5.24 20.32 -5.61
CA GLY A 83 6.12 21.38 -6.10
C GLY A 83 7.45 21.40 -5.34
N THR A 84 7.40 21.29 -4.00
CA THR A 84 8.59 21.25 -3.15
C THR A 84 9.44 19.99 -3.41
N ILE A 85 8.82 18.82 -3.57
CA ILE A 85 9.55 17.61 -3.92
C ILE A 85 10.20 17.74 -5.29
N LYS A 86 9.48 18.23 -6.30
CA LYS A 86 10.02 18.45 -7.67
C LYS A 86 11.18 19.45 -7.72
N SER A 87 11.14 20.48 -6.87
CA SER A 87 12.24 21.47 -6.79
C SER A 87 13.43 20.99 -5.97
N SER A 88 13.22 20.05 -5.05
CA SER A 88 14.24 19.54 -4.15
C SER A 88 14.96 18.30 -4.65
N PHE A 89 14.32 17.48 -5.49
CA PHE A 89 14.85 16.18 -5.93
C PHE A 89 14.83 16.04 -7.47
N PRO A 90 15.77 15.29 -8.05
CA PRO A 90 15.64 14.77 -9.41
C PRO A 90 14.39 13.87 -9.51
N ILE A 91 13.65 13.99 -10.60
CA ILE A 91 12.40 13.28 -10.81
C ILE A 91 12.55 12.28 -11.97
N SER A 92 12.05 11.06 -11.75
CA SER A 92 12.03 10.02 -12.79
C SER A 92 11.16 10.39 -13.99
N ASN A 93 11.53 9.92 -15.17
CA ASN A 93 10.70 10.08 -16.38
C ASN A 93 9.35 9.35 -16.28
N GLN A 94 9.26 8.31 -15.44
CA GLN A 94 8.03 7.54 -15.14
C GLN A 94 7.50 7.91 -13.76
N PHE A 95 7.46 9.18 -13.43
CA PHE A 95 7.06 9.66 -12.12
C PHE A 95 5.57 9.46 -11.84
N GLU A 96 5.26 8.70 -10.80
CA GLU A 96 3.90 8.46 -10.34
C GLU A 96 3.58 9.29 -9.10
N VAL A 97 2.45 10.00 -9.14
CA VAL A 97 1.89 10.71 -7.99
C VAL A 97 0.49 10.17 -7.73
N THR A 98 0.37 9.31 -6.72
CA THR A 98 -0.89 8.71 -6.32
C THR A 98 -1.51 9.47 -5.15
N LEU A 99 -2.84 9.61 -5.18
CA LEU A 99 -3.63 10.12 -4.06
C LEU A 99 -4.80 9.18 -3.78
N GLU A 100 -4.93 8.76 -2.52
CA GLU A 100 -6.07 7.96 -2.06
C GLU A 100 -7.30 8.83 -1.85
N ALA A 101 -8.47 8.32 -2.24
CA ALA A 101 -9.74 9.02 -2.16
C ALA A 101 -10.89 8.10 -1.73
N ASN A 102 -11.90 8.66 -1.05
CA ASN A 102 -13.19 7.99 -0.93
C ASN A 102 -14.08 8.35 -2.11
N PRO A 103 -14.95 7.44 -2.54
CA PRO A 103 -15.84 7.66 -3.69
C PRO A 103 -17.12 8.42 -3.29
N THR A 104 -16.94 9.62 -2.74
CA THR A 104 -18.07 10.53 -2.44
C THR A 104 -18.15 11.64 -3.49
N SER A 105 -19.33 12.21 -3.70
CA SER A 105 -19.55 13.31 -4.64
C SER A 105 -18.73 14.56 -4.28
N VAL A 106 -18.52 14.81 -2.98
CA VAL A 106 -17.73 15.95 -2.49
C VAL A 106 -16.26 15.79 -2.85
N GLU A 107 -15.71 14.57 -2.73
CA GLU A 107 -14.31 14.29 -3.05
C GLU A 107 -14.08 14.27 -4.57
N ALA A 108 -15.01 13.66 -5.33
CA ALA A 108 -14.99 13.67 -6.78
C ALA A 108 -14.98 15.09 -7.37
N GLY A 109 -15.67 16.04 -6.73
CA GLY A 109 -15.65 17.45 -7.12
C GLY A 109 -14.28 18.14 -7.02
N ARG A 110 -13.31 17.54 -6.30
CA ARG A 110 -11.94 18.06 -6.16
C ARG A 110 -10.93 17.42 -7.11
N PHE A 111 -11.30 16.38 -7.84
CA PHE A 111 -10.36 15.61 -8.66
C PHE A 111 -9.63 16.46 -9.70
N ALA A 112 -10.32 17.39 -10.36
CA ALA A 112 -9.69 18.31 -11.31
C ALA A 112 -8.62 19.19 -10.62
N ALA A 113 -8.87 19.65 -9.40
CA ALA A 113 -7.89 20.42 -8.64
C ALA A 113 -6.65 19.58 -8.26
N TYR A 114 -6.83 18.31 -7.88
CA TYR A 114 -5.70 17.42 -7.62
C TYR A 114 -4.91 17.10 -8.89
N GLN A 115 -5.57 16.92 -10.04
CA GLN A 115 -4.87 16.75 -11.31
C GLN A 115 -4.01 17.97 -11.63
N ASN A 116 -4.56 19.18 -11.48
CA ASN A 116 -3.84 20.43 -11.68
C ASN A 116 -2.67 20.59 -10.70
N ALA A 117 -2.82 20.12 -9.46
CA ALA A 117 -1.76 20.07 -8.46
C ALA A 117 -0.62 19.10 -8.82
N GLY A 118 -0.82 18.23 -9.82
CA GLY A 118 0.19 17.30 -10.32
C GLY A 118 -0.01 15.84 -9.92
N VAL A 119 -1.15 15.48 -9.30
CA VAL A 119 -1.56 14.08 -9.12
C VAL A 119 -1.87 13.47 -10.48
N ASN A 120 -1.33 12.28 -10.77
CA ASN A 120 -1.54 11.59 -12.05
C ASN A 120 -2.17 10.19 -11.91
N ARG A 121 -2.38 9.72 -10.66
CA ARG A 121 -3.06 8.47 -10.35
C ARG A 121 -3.98 8.65 -9.12
N ILE A 122 -5.21 8.16 -9.20
CA ILE A 122 -6.14 8.08 -8.06
C ILE A 122 -6.31 6.62 -7.64
N SER A 123 -6.31 6.35 -6.32
CA SER A 123 -6.73 5.07 -5.76
C SER A 123 -7.97 5.28 -4.89
N MET A 124 -9.06 4.58 -5.22
CA MET A 124 -10.36 4.88 -4.67
C MET A 124 -10.87 3.74 -3.76
N GLY A 125 -11.05 4.01 -2.47
CA GLY A 125 -11.55 3.03 -1.51
C GLY A 125 -13.04 2.73 -1.68
N ILE A 126 -13.44 2.01 -2.71
CA ILE A 126 -14.84 1.62 -2.97
C ILE A 126 -15.32 0.58 -1.96
N GLN A 127 -14.56 -0.46 -1.73
CA GLN A 127 -14.70 -1.54 -0.76
C GLN A 127 -15.80 -2.57 -1.07
N ALA A 128 -16.96 -2.19 -1.63
CA ALA A 128 -18.00 -3.09 -2.13
C ALA A 128 -18.87 -2.39 -3.17
N LEU A 129 -19.48 -3.18 -4.07
CA LEU A 129 -20.38 -2.66 -5.12
C LEU A 129 -21.87 -2.86 -4.77
N ASN A 130 -22.18 -3.07 -3.49
CA ASN A 130 -23.54 -3.17 -2.99
C ASN A 130 -23.71 -2.46 -1.62
N ASP A 131 -24.84 -1.81 -1.41
CA ASP A 131 -25.09 -1.01 -0.22
C ASP A 131 -25.19 -1.78 1.10
N PRO A 132 -25.76 -3.02 1.15
CA PRO A 132 -25.76 -3.79 2.39
C PRO A 132 -24.36 -4.05 2.95
N ASP A 133 -23.41 -4.39 2.10
CA ASP A 133 -22.02 -4.64 2.53
C ASP A 133 -21.28 -3.35 2.85
N LEU A 134 -21.50 -2.28 2.09
CA LEU A 134 -20.96 -0.95 2.42
C LEU A 134 -21.38 -0.50 3.82
N ARG A 135 -22.66 -0.69 4.17
CA ARG A 135 -23.15 -0.38 5.53
C ARG A 135 -22.50 -1.26 6.61
N ARG A 136 -22.29 -2.56 6.35
CA ARG A 136 -21.59 -3.46 7.29
C ARG A 136 -20.14 -3.05 7.49
N LEU A 137 -19.47 -2.60 6.42
CA LEU A 137 -18.12 -2.06 6.45
C LEU A 137 -18.05 -0.64 7.03
N GLY A 138 -19.20 -0.01 7.40
CA GLY A 138 -19.23 1.34 7.95
C GLY A 138 -18.87 2.42 6.94
N ARG A 139 -19.07 2.15 5.64
CA ARG A 139 -18.84 3.13 4.58
C ARG A 139 -20.03 4.12 4.53
N LEU A 140 -19.70 5.38 4.23
CA LEU A 140 -20.70 6.47 4.19
C LEU A 140 -21.32 6.69 2.80
N HIS A 141 -20.67 6.17 1.75
CA HIS A 141 -21.14 6.26 0.38
C HIS A 141 -21.97 5.04 -0.02
N THR A 142 -22.77 5.20 -1.05
CA THR A 142 -23.54 4.15 -1.71
C THR A 142 -22.75 3.56 -2.89
N ALA A 143 -23.14 2.37 -3.34
CA ALA A 143 -22.56 1.76 -4.54
C ALA A 143 -22.78 2.62 -5.80
N GLN A 144 -23.89 3.34 -5.90
CA GLN A 144 -24.15 4.27 -6.99
C GLN A 144 -23.21 5.48 -6.95
N GLU A 145 -22.99 6.09 -5.79
CA GLU A 145 -22.01 7.18 -5.63
C GLU A 145 -20.61 6.73 -5.99
N ALA A 146 -20.24 5.49 -5.60
CA ALA A 146 -18.94 4.92 -5.95
C ALA A 146 -18.72 4.81 -7.46
N ARG A 147 -19.72 4.32 -8.21
CA ARG A 147 -19.67 4.24 -9.67
C ARG A 147 -19.55 5.62 -10.32
N LEU A 148 -20.34 6.59 -9.88
CA LEU A 148 -20.30 7.96 -10.39
C LEU A 148 -18.96 8.65 -10.10
N ALA A 149 -18.41 8.46 -8.90
CA ALA A 149 -17.10 9.00 -8.54
C ALA A 149 -15.98 8.36 -9.38
N PHE A 150 -16.07 7.04 -9.62
CA PHE A 150 -15.13 6.32 -10.48
C PHE A 150 -15.20 6.81 -11.93
N ASP A 151 -16.41 7.00 -12.48
CA ASP A 151 -16.61 7.56 -13.81
C ASP A 151 -16.04 8.98 -13.94
N THR A 152 -16.21 9.81 -12.89
CA THR A 152 -15.60 11.12 -12.82
C THR A 152 -14.08 11.03 -12.84
N ALA A 153 -13.49 10.14 -12.02
CA ALA A 153 -12.05 9.97 -11.93
C ALA A 153 -11.44 9.53 -13.27
N ARG A 154 -12.02 8.53 -13.94
CA ARG A 154 -11.48 8.02 -15.23
C ARG A 154 -11.57 9.02 -16.39
N ASN A 155 -12.44 10.02 -16.29
CA ASN A 155 -12.50 11.12 -17.26
C ASN A 155 -11.43 12.19 -17.02
N ILE A 156 -10.85 12.23 -15.81
CA ILE A 156 -9.86 13.23 -15.40
C ILE A 156 -8.45 12.61 -15.42
N PHE A 157 -8.28 11.42 -14.84
CA PHE A 157 -6.97 10.79 -14.68
C PHE A 157 -6.79 9.65 -15.67
N ALA A 158 -5.59 9.57 -16.25
CA ALA A 158 -5.21 8.46 -17.13
C ALA A 158 -5.08 7.14 -16.36
N ARG A 159 -4.78 7.19 -15.05
CA ARG A 159 -4.62 6.04 -14.18
C ARG A 159 -5.55 6.14 -12.97
N VAL A 160 -6.46 5.19 -12.89
CA VAL A 160 -7.44 5.09 -11.79
C VAL A 160 -7.46 3.67 -11.27
N SER A 161 -7.27 3.52 -9.97
CA SER A 161 -7.40 2.26 -9.22
C SER A 161 -8.56 2.35 -8.26
N PHE A 162 -9.09 1.21 -7.86
CA PHE A 162 -10.02 1.13 -6.74
C PHE A 162 -9.79 -0.14 -5.93
N ASP A 163 -10.25 -0.10 -4.69
CA ASP A 163 -10.09 -1.19 -3.75
C ASP A 163 -11.44 -1.86 -3.49
N LEU A 164 -11.47 -3.19 -3.46
CA LEU A 164 -12.58 -3.98 -2.96
C LEU A 164 -12.11 -4.90 -1.84
N ILE A 165 -13.01 -5.16 -0.91
CA ILE A 165 -12.80 -6.13 0.17
C ILE A 165 -13.70 -7.32 -0.10
N TYR A 166 -13.14 -8.53 -0.19
CA TYR A 166 -13.90 -9.78 -0.26
C TYR A 166 -13.79 -10.60 1.03
N ALA A 167 -14.40 -11.78 1.08
CA ALA A 167 -14.51 -12.58 2.30
C ALA A 167 -15.23 -11.84 3.44
N ARG A 168 -16.22 -11.03 3.09
CA ARG A 168 -17.05 -10.25 4.02
C ARG A 168 -18.07 -11.15 4.72
N GLN A 169 -18.69 -10.62 5.76
CA GLN A 169 -19.77 -11.32 6.47
C GLN A 169 -20.89 -11.75 5.53
N TYR A 170 -21.24 -13.04 5.58
CA TYR A 170 -22.30 -13.67 4.78
C TYR A 170 -22.08 -13.65 3.26
N GLN A 171 -20.88 -13.32 2.79
CA GLN A 171 -20.58 -13.33 1.36
C GLN A 171 -20.46 -14.77 0.85
N THR A 172 -21.19 -15.08 -0.21
CA THR A 172 -21.09 -16.37 -0.92
C THR A 172 -20.15 -16.28 -2.12
N LEU A 173 -19.66 -17.41 -2.59
CA LEU A 173 -18.82 -17.50 -3.79
C LEU A 173 -19.52 -16.88 -5.01
N ALA A 174 -20.82 -17.17 -5.22
CA ALA A 174 -21.60 -16.64 -6.34
C ALA A 174 -21.76 -15.11 -6.27
N GLN A 175 -21.98 -14.56 -5.07
CA GLN A 175 -22.06 -13.12 -4.89
C GLN A 175 -20.72 -12.44 -5.21
N TRP A 176 -19.60 -13.03 -4.75
CA TRP A 176 -18.29 -12.48 -5.06
C TRP A 176 -17.95 -12.58 -6.55
N GLN A 177 -18.29 -13.70 -7.19
CA GLN A 177 -18.13 -13.87 -8.64
C GLN A 177 -18.84 -12.78 -9.43
N ALA A 178 -20.10 -12.48 -9.10
CA ALA A 178 -20.87 -11.45 -9.77
C ALA A 178 -20.26 -10.05 -9.55
N GLU A 179 -19.90 -9.72 -8.31
CA GLU A 179 -19.30 -8.43 -7.94
C GLU A 179 -17.93 -8.24 -8.59
N LEU A 180 -17.07 -9.28 -8.59
CA LEU A 180 -15.76 -9.22 -9.23
C LEU A 180 -15.86 -9.10 -10.75
N SER A 181 -16.85 -9.76 -11.37
CA SER A 181 -17.08 -9.62 -12.81
C SER A 181 -17.49 -8.18 -13.17
N GLU A 182 -18.32 -7.54 -12.35
CA GLU A 182 -18.64 -6.12 -12.50
C GLU A 182 -17.40 -5.25 -12.31
N ALA A 183 -16.61 -5.50 -11.27
CA ALA A 183 -15.38 -4.76 -10.98
C ALA A 183 -14.36 -4.85 -12.14
N LEU A 184 -14.21 -6.04 -12.74
CA LEU A 184 -13.33 -6.24 -13.90
C LEU A 184 -13.80 -5.47 -15.13
N ALA A 185 -15.13 -5.36 -15.34
CA ALA A 185 -15.70 -4.54 -16.41
C ALA A 185 -15.51 -3.03 -16.18
N MET A 186 -15.44 -2.59 -14.92
CA MET A 186 -15.17 -1.19 -14.55
C MET A 186 -13.68 -0.85 -14.66
N ALA A 187 -12.78 -1.79 -14.28
CA ALA A 187 -11.36 -1.53 -14.09
C ALA A 187 -10.67 -0.99 -15.34
N VAL A 188 -9.83 0.05 -15.17
CA VAL A 188 -9.03 0.62 -16.26
C VAL A 188 -7.79 -0.23 -16.50
N ASP A 189 -6.89 -0.26 -15.51
CA ASP A 189 -5.60 -0.95 -15.64
C ASP A 189 -5.08 -1.53 -14.31
N HIS A 190 -5.72 -1.20 -13.17
CA HIS A 190 -5.28 -1.61 -11.84
C HIS A 190 -6.46 -1.63 -10.85
N PHE A 191 -6.45 -2.55 -9.90
CA PHE A 191 -7.33 -2.55 -8.73
C PHE A 191 -6.74 -3.42 -7.60
N SER A 192 -7.20 -3.17 -6.37
CA SER A 192 -6.76 -3.90 -5.18
C SER A 192 -7.91 -4.73 -4.63
N LEU A 193 -7.65 -6.00 -4.38
CA LEU A 193 -8.64 -6.95 -3.86
C LEU A 193 -8.13 -7.50 -2.53
N TYR A 194 -8.63 -6.95 -1.43
CA TYR A 194 -8.24 -7.35 -0.08
C TYR A 194 -9.19 -8.40 0.47
N GLN A 195 -8.66 -9.50 0.98
CA GLN A 195 -9.44 -10.39 1.83
C GLN A 195 -9.66 -9.70 3.18
N LEU A 196 -10.91 -9.67 3.67
CA LEU A 196 -11.21 -9.07 4.97
C LEU A 196 -10.42 -9.77 6.07
N THR A 197 -9.56 -9.02 6.75
CA THR A 197 -8.87 -9.43 7.96
C THR A 197 -9.48 -8.74 9.18
N VAL A 198 -9.43 -9.41 10.33
CA VAL A 198 -9.97 -8.88 11.59
C VAL A 198 -8.81 -8.53 12.49
N GLU A 199 -8.39 -7.27 12.43
CA GLU A 199 -7.21 -6.80 13.15
C GLU A 199 -7.51 -6.44 14.61
N ALA A 200 -6.57 -6.77 15.51
CA ALA A 200 -6.64 -6.38 16.91
C ALA A 200 -6.57 -4.84 17.03
N GLY A 201 -7.33 -4.28 17.98
CA GLY A 201 -7.40 -2.83 18.18
C GLY A 201 -8.38 -2.10 17.25
N THR A 202 -9.03 -2.82 16.33
CA THR A 202 -10.15 -2.30 15.52
C THR A 202 -11.51 -2.62 16.17
N ALA A 203 -12.55 -1.87 15.77
CA ALA A 203 -13.90 -2.18 16.25
C ALA A 203 -14.39 -3.57 15.80
N PHE A 204 -13.93 -4.06 14.63
CA PHE A 204 -14.19 -5.43 14.20
C PHE A 204 -13.45 -6.45 15.09
N GLY A 205 -12.19 -6.17 15.44
CA GLY A 205 -11.42 -7.02 16.37
C GLY A 205 -12.09 -7.15 17.74
N ASP A 206 -12.59 -6.05 18.29
CA ASP A 206 -13.29 -6.06 19.57
C ASP A 206 -14.62 -6.83 19.51
N ARG A 207 -15.40 -6.64 18.41
CA ARG A 207 -16.64 -7.42 18.19
C ARG A 207 -16.35 -8.90 17.99
N TYR A 208 -15.32 -9.25 17.26
CA TYR A 208 -14.92 -10.64 17.03
C TYR A 208 -14.56 -11.36 18.32
N LYS A 209 -13.75 -10.75 19.19
CA LYS A 209 -13.36 -11.30 20.49
C LYS A 209 -14.55 -11.68 21.38
N ILE A 210 -15.66 -10.98 21.26
CA ILE A 210 -16.87 -11.23 22.07
C ILE A 210 -17.99 -11.93 21.29
N GLY A 211 -17.65 -12.54 20.12
CA GLY A 211 -18.60 -13.29 19.30
C GLY A 211 -19.68 -12.44 18.61
N LYS A 212 -19.48 -11.12 18.49
CA LYS A 212 -20.44 -10.17 17.88
C LYS A 212 -20.09 -9.76 16.45
N LEU A 213 -19.29 -10.58 15.74
CA LEU A 213 -19.00 -10.44 14.32
C LEU A 213 -19.34 -11.74 13.56
N PRO A 214 -20.64 -12.11 13.46
CA PRO A 214 -21.04 -13.36 12.84
C PRO A 214 -20.93 -13.33 11.31
N GLY A 215 -20.92 -14.51 10.68
CA GLY A 215 -21.02 -14.67 9.23
C GLY A 215 -19.71 -14.46 8.48
N LEU A 216 -18.58 -14.42 9.17
CA LEU A 216 -17.27 -14.49 8.50
C LEU A 216 -17.11 -15.86 7.83
N PRO A 217 -16.47 -15.94 6.64
CA PRO A 217 -16.21 -17.22 5.99
C PRO A 217 -15.26 -18.08 6.84
N ASN A 218 -15.43 -19.38 6.74
CA ASN A 218 -14.42 -20.33 7.24
C ASN A 218 -13.21 -20.36 6.28
N ASN A 219 -12.18 -21.09 6.64
CA ASN A 219 -10.93 -21.16 5.88
C ASN A 219 -11.16 -21.71 4.46
N ASP A 220 -12.03 -22.72 4.29
CA ASP A 220 -12.30 -23.34 2.98
C ASP A 220 -12.97 -22.34 2.04
N LEU A 221 -14.02 -21.66 2.50
CA LEU A 221 -14.66 -20.61 1.69
C LEU A 221 -13.71 -19.44 1.42
N GLY A 222 -12.84 -19.09 2.39
CA GLY A 222 -11.80 -18.09 2.19
C GLY A 222 -10.82 -18.45 1.08
N ALA A 223 -10.40 -19.71 1.03
CA ALA A 223 -9.55 -20.26 -0.03
C ALA A 223 -10.25 -20.29 -1.39
N ASP A 224 -11.51 -20.73 -1.42
CA ASP A 224 -12.31 -20.74 -2.66
C ASP A 224 -12.51 -19.33 -3.23
N LEU A 225 -12.77 -18.34 -2.36
CA LEU A 225 -12.89 -16.92 -2.75
C LEU A 225 -11.57 -16.38 -3.33
N TYR A 226 -10.43 -16.73 -2.71
CA TYR A 226 -9.11 -16.37 -3.21
C TYR A 226 -8.85 -16.99 -4.60
N GLU A 227 -9.07 -18.31 -4.76
CA GLU A 227 -8.85 -19.01 -6.03
C GLU A 227 -9.74 -18.47 -7.15
N LEU A 228 -11.02 -18.19 -6.85
CA LEU A 228 -11.92 -17.54 -7.79
C LEU A 228 -11.39 -16.16 -8.21
N THR A 229 -10.90 -15.38 -7.26
CA THR A 229 -10.32 -14.05 -7.52
C THR A 229 -9.16 -14.15 -8.50
N GLN A 230 -8.18 -15.01 -8.21
CA GLN A 230 -7.02 -15.17 -9.08
C GLN A 230 -7.42 -15.64 -10.49
N SER A 231 -8.33 -16.63 -10.58
CA SER A 231 -8.74 -17.21 -11.86
C SER A 231 -9.49 -16.21 -12.74
N LEU A 232 -10.41 -15.43 -12.18
CA LEU A 232 -11.14 -14.40 -12.93
C LEU A 232 -10.24 -13.25 -13.37
N CYS A 233 -9.34 -12.81 -12.51
CA CYS A 233 -8.40 -11.72 -12.83
C CYS A 233 -7.42 -12.15 -13.94
N ASP A 234 -6.87 -13.37 -13.89
CA ASP A 234 -6.01 -13.92 -14.93
C ASP A 234 -6.75 -13.99 -16.29
N ALA A 235 -8.00 -14.48 -16.28
CA ALA A 235 -8.83 -14.59 -17.49
C ALA A 235 -9.12 -13.23 -18.15
N HIS A 236 -9.11 -12.13 -17.37
CA HIS A 236 -9.33 -10.77 -17.86
C HIS A 236 -8.03 -9.97 -18.10
N ASN A 237 -6.87 -10.63 -18.15
CA ASN A 237 -5.55 -9.99 -18.31
C ASN A 237 -5.25 -8.94 -17.23
N MET A 238 -5.73 -9.18 -16.01
CA MET A 238 -5.48 -8.39 -14.82
C MET A 238 -4.86 -9.28 -13.73
N PRO A 239 -3.72 -9.96 -13.97
CA PRO A 239 -3.13 -10.87 -12.99
C PRO A 239 -2.67 -10.12 -11.75
N ALA A 240 -2.65 -10.80 -10.60
CA ALA A 240 -1.97 -10.28 -9.43
C ALA A 240 -0.49 -10.05 -9.75
N TYR A 241 0.08 -8.89 -9.42
CA TYR A 241 1.52 -8.67 -9.46
C TYR A 241 2.15 -8.81 -8.06
N GLU A 242 1.32 -8.73 -7.02
CA GLU A 242 1.62 -9.07 -5.64
C GLU A 242 0.36 -9.65 -4.97
N VAL A 243 0.36 -9.83 -3.64
CA VAL A 243 -0.67 -10.60 -2.90
C VAL A 243 -2.10 -10.10 -3.13
N SER A 244 -2.31 -8.78 -3.15
CA SER A 244 -3.64 -8.15 -3.17
C SER A 244 -3.88 -7.25 -4.38
N ASN A 245 -2.82 -6.86 -5.08
CA ASN A 245 -2.92 -5.90 -6.18
C ASN A 245 -2.84 -6.58 -7.55
N HIS A 246 -3.76 -6.21 -8.41
CA HIS A 246 -3.93 -6.75 -9.75
C HIS A 246 -3.78 -5.64 -10.78
N ALA A 247 -3.05 -5.90 -11.86
CA ALA A 247 -2.81 -4.90 -12.89
C ALA A 247 -2.62 -5.52 -14.27
N LYS A 248 -2.92 -4.76 -15.31
CA LYS A 248 -2.38 -5.02 -16.64
C LYS A 248 -0.87 -4.87 -16.61
N LYS A 249 -0.16 -5.63 -17.44
CA LYS A 249 1.31 -5.53 -17.53
C LYS A 249 1.76 -4.10 -17.82
N GLY A 250 2.65 -3.57 -16.97
CA GLY A 250 3.18 -2.21 -17.04
C GLY A 250 2.28 -1.15 -16.36
N ALA A 251 1.20 -1.59 -15.71
CA ALA A 251 0.31 -0.72 -14.96
C ALA A 251 0.37 -0.95 -13.44
N GLU A 252 1.37 -1.66 -12.96
CA GLU A 252 1.64 -1.86 -11.54
C GLU A 252 1.84 -0.49 -10.84
N CYS A 253 1.45 -0.39 -9.57
CA CYS A 253 1.71 0.80 -8.77
C CYS A 253 3.21 0.91 -8.47
N LEU A 254 3.87 1.95 -8.98
CA LEU A 254 5.32 2.13 -8.78
C LEU A 254 5.69 2.27 -7.32
N HIS A 255 4.85 2.94 -6.52
CA HIS A 255 5.09 3.11 -5.10
C HIS A 255 5.07 1.77 -4.35
N ASN A 256 4.09 0.88 -4.65
CA ASN A 256 4.03 -0.45 -4.07
C ASN A 256 5.25 -1.29 -4.47
N LEU A 257 5.67 -1.21 -5.72
CA LEU A 257 6.87 -1.92 -6.19
C LEU A 257 8.15 -1.50 -5.47
N ILE A 258 8.27 -0.22 -5.05
CA ILE A 258 9.41 0.22 -4.24
C ILE A 258 9.48 -0.57 -2.92
N TYR A 259 8.36 -0.75 -2.24
CA TYR A 259 8.29 -1.56 -1.02
C TYR A 259 8.67 -3.02 -1.28
N TRP A 260 7.99 -3.63 -2.24
CA TRP A 260 8.18 -5.06 -2.54
C TRP A 260 9.57 -5.40 -3.09
N ARG A 261 10.20 -4.48 -3.80
CA ARG A 261 11.57 -4.61 -4.30
C ARG A 261 12.63 -4.15 -3.30
N TYR A 262 12.22 -3.89 -2.06
CA TYR A 262 13.10 -3.46 -0.97
C TYR A 262 13.92 -2.20 -1.31
N GLY A 263 13.29 -1.25 -1.97
CA GLY A 263 13.83 0.09 -2.22
C GLY A 263 13.85 0.95 -0.96
N ASP A 264 14.23 2.22 -1.11
CA ASP A 264 14.11 3.20 -0.05
C ASP A 264 12.83 4.02 -0.20
N TYR A 265 12.23 4.38 0.92
CA TYR A 265 11.11 5.31 0.95
C TYR A 265 11.13 6.17 2.20
N ALA A 266 10.82 7.47 2.01
CA ALA A 266 10.69 8.41 3.10
C ALA A 266 9.23 8.51 3.51
N GLY A 267 8.91 8.20 4.76
CA GLY A 267 7.59 8.43 5.34
C GLY A 267 7.53 9.81 6.00
N ILE A 268 6.60 10.65 5.56
CA ILE A 268 6.40 12.02 6.06
C ILE A 268 4.95 12.17 6.53
N GLY A 269 4.78 12.61 7.76
CA GLY A 269 3.47 12.78 8.41
C GLY A 269 3.30 11.90 9.63
N PRO A 270 2.24 12.12 10.44
CA PRO A 270 2.04 11.41 11.70
C PRO A 270 1.90 9.90 11.53
N GLY A 271 2.74 9.13 12.22
CA GLY A 271 2.73 7.67 12.16
C GLY A 271 3.27 7.08 10.84
N ALA A 272 3.87 7.89 9.98
CA ALA A 272 4.53 7.40 8.78
C ALA A 272 5.80 6.61 9.14
N HIS A 273 6.00 5.50 8.43
CA HIS A 273 7.21 4.70 8.49
C HIS A 273 8.06 4.93 7.25
N GLY A 274 9.38 4.72 7.36
CA GLY A 274 10.31 4.81 6.25
C GLY A 274 11.38 3.74 6.30
N ARG A 275 12.01 3.52 5.17
CA ARG A 275 13.27 2.76 5.02
C ARG A 275 14.23 3.62 4.23
N LEU A 276 15.31 4.05 4.87
CA LEU A 276 16.27 4.99 4.28
C LEU A 276 17.69 4.46 4.44
N THR A 277 18.43 4.42 3.35
CA THR A 277 19.86 4.16 3.37
C THR A 277 20.61 5.47 3.54
N LEU A 278 21.23 5.68 4.69
CA LEU A 278 22.00 6.86 5.03
C LEU A 278 23.45 6.47 5.22
N LYS A 279 24.37 7.07 4.45
CA LYS A 279 25.81 6.78 4.51
C LYS A 279 26.11 5.26 4.37
N GLY A 280 25.40 4.58 3.49
CA GLY A 280 25.57 3.14 3.25
C GLY A 280 24.93 2.20 4.28
N GLN A 281 24.20 2.72 5.25
CA GLN A 281 23.50 1.94 6.28
C GLN A 281 21.98 2.15 6.17
N LYS A 282 21.21 1.07 6.23
CA LYS A 282 19.75 1.14 6.14
C LYS A 282 19.13 1.37 7.52
N PHE A 283 18.16 2.27 7.57
CA PHE A 283 17.43 2.64 8.78
C PHE A 283 15.94 2.44 8.60
N ALA A 284 15.28 1.92 9.63
CA ALA A 284 13.84 2.01 9.83
C ALA A 284 13.53 3.31 10.54
N THR A 285 12.72 4.17 9.94
CA THR A 285 12.28 5.42 10.54
C THR A 285 10.81 5.36 10.90
N GLU A 286 10.42 6.03 12.01
CA GLU A 286 9.05 6.12 12.48
C GLU A 286 8.76 7.57 12.90
N ALA A 287 7.69 8.16 12.39
CA ALA A 287 7.23 9.47 12.80
C ALA A 287 6.33 9.39 14.06
N PHE A 288 6.21 10.50 14.80
CA PHE A 288 5.27 10.56 15.93
C PHE A 288 3.85 10.22 15.46
N TYR A 289 3.20 9.27 16.14
CA TYR A 289 1.88 8.74 15.78
C TYR A 289 0.76 9.77 15.92
N ASN A 290 0.77 10.52 17.04
CA ASN A 290 -0.27 11.52 17.31
C ASN A 290 -0.06 12.79 16.47
N PRO A 291 -1.09 13.29 15.74
CA PRO A 291 -0.98 14.44 14.86
C PRO A 291 -0.43 15.72 15.52
N ASP A 292 -0.92 16.05 16.72
CA ASP A 292 -0.49 17.28 17.42
C ASP A 292 0.95 17.14 17.91
N LYS A 293 1.34 15.95 18.39
CA LYS A 293 2.74 15.69 18.78
C LYS A 293 3.67 15.74 17.57
N TRP A 294 3.24 15.27 16.42
CA TRP A 294 4.04 15.35 15.20
C TRP A 294 4.27 16.80 14.79
N LEU A 295 3.21 17.62 14.75
CA LEU A 295 3.34 19.05 14.43
C LEU A 295 4.27 19.78 15.40
N ALA A 296 4.09 19.55 16.71
CA ALA A 296 4.94 20.16 17.72
C ALA A 296 6.43 19.74 17.60
N ALA A 297 6.68 18.48 17.23
CA ALA A 297 8.04 17.97 17.02
C ALA A 297 8.67 18.54 15.74
N VAL A 298 7.91 18.69 14.66
CA VAL A 298 8.36 19.36 13.42
C VAL A 298 8.77 20.80 13.67
N GLU A 299 8.06 21.54 14.52
CA GLU A 299 8.43 22.89 14.92
C GLU A 299 9.77 22.95 15.70
N GLN A 300 10.16 21.82 16.32
CA GLN A 300 11.46 21.63 16.99
C GLN A 300 12.55 21.06 16.07
N GLY A 301 12.23 20.83 14.79
CA GLY A 301 13.19 20.43 13.75
C GLY A 301 13.00 19.05 13.16
N THR A 302 12.17 18.15 13.72
CA THR A 302 11.90 16.81 13.16
C THR A 302 10.59 16.22 13.64
N GLY A 303 9.77 15.71 12.71
CA GLY A 303 8.60 14.89 13.01
C GLY A 303 8.93 13.40 13.22
N GLU A 304 10.20 13.01 13.07
CA GLU A 304 10.68 11.65 13.28
C GLU A 304 10.83 11.35 14.77
N LYS A 305 10.21 10.29 15.24
CA LYS A 305 10.27 9.81 16.62
C LYS A 305 11.50 8.92 16.84
N SER A 306 11.82 8.09 15.86
CA SER A 306 12.94 7.15 15.93
C SER A 306 13.50 6.85 14.53
N ALA A 307 14.82 6.61 14.50
CA ALA A 307 15.54 6.02 13.38
C ALA A 307 16.44 4.91 13.92
N GLN A 308 16.12 3.67 13.58
CA GLN A 308 16.85 2.48 14.04
C GLN A 308 17.61 1.87 12.87
N GLN A 309 18.90 1.64 13.04
CA GLN A 309 19.70 0.94 12.05
C GLN A 309 19.22 -0.52 11.94
N ILE A 310 19.04 -0.99 10.72
CA ILE A 310 18.66 -2.37 10.41
C ILE A 310 19.98 -3.14 10.14
N ASP A 311 20.26 -4.17 10.92
CA ASP A 311 21.41 -5.03 10.70
C ASP A 311 21.25 -5.89 9.44
N ARG A 312 22.33 -6.56 9.01
CA ARG A 312 22.35 -7.34 7.76
C ARG A 312 21.33 -8.47 7.75
N THR A 313 21.18 -9.18 8.85
CA THR A 313 20.25 -10.30 8.97
C THR A 313 18.81 -9.79 8.84
N ALA A 314 18.47 -8.73 9.54
CA ALA A 314 17.16 -8.11 9.46
C ALA A 314 16.87 -7.54 8.04
N GLN A 315 17.88 -6.97 7.36
CA GLN A 315 17.74 -6.51 5.97
C GLN A 315 17.44 -7.68 5.02
N ALA A 316 18.16 -8.79 5.13
CA ALA A 316 17.91 -9.98 4.32
C ALA A 316 16.51 -10.58 4.59
N THR A 317 16.11 -10.62 5.86
CA THR A 317 14.77 -11.05 6.26
C THR A 317 13.68 -10.15 5.66
N GLU A 318 13.82 -8.82 5.77
CA GLU A 318 12.88 -7.88 5.15
C GLU A 318 12.84 -8.03 3.62
N TYR A 319 13.99 -8.20 2.98
CA TYR A 319 14.04 -8.42 1.53
C TYR A 319 13.33 -9.70 1.10
N LEU A 320 13.52 -10.80 1.84
CA LEU A 320 12.80 -12.05 1.60
C LEU A 320 11.30 -11.90 1.79
N LEU A 321 10.89 -11.29 2.92
CA LEU A 321 9.50 -11.02 3.25
C LEU A 321 8.78 -10.19 2.18
N MET A 322 9.45 -9.18 1.63
CA MET A 322 8.87 -8.30 0.60
C MET A 322 8.93 -8.96 -0.78
N GLY A 323 10.08 -9.47 -1.17
CA GLY A 323 10.33 -9.94 -2.54
C GLY A 323 9.56 -11.20 -2.92
N LEU A 324 9.28 -12.12 -1.98
CA LEU A 324 8.45 -13.28 -2.28
C LEU A 324 6.96 -12.97 -2.45
N ARG A 325 6.52 -11.74 -2.13
CA ARG A 325 5.14 -11.29 -2.36
C ARG A 325 4.87 -10.88 -3.80
N ILE A 326 5.90 -10.58 -4.59
CA ILE A 326 5.75 -10.21 -6.01
C ILE A 326 6.07 -11.37 -6.93
N LYS A 327 5.47 -11.35 -8.12
CA LYS A 327 5.71 -12.38 -9.16
C LYS A 327 7.16 -12.46 -9.64
N ASP A 328 7.91 -11.36 -9.50
CA ASP A 328 9.33 -11.35 -9.87
C ASP A 328 10.18 -12.20 -8.91
N GLY A 329 9.71 -12.32 -7.65
CA GLY A 329 10.44 -13.02 -6.59
C GLY A 329 11.67 -12.24 -6.11
N ILE A 330 12.64 -12.96 -5.54
CA ILE A 330 13.90 -12.41 -5.06
C ILE A 330 15.06 -12.80 -5.98
N ASP A 331 16.08 -11.95 -6.02
CA ASP A 331 17.39 -12.27 -6.56
C ASP A 331 18.25 -12.92 -5.47
N LEU A 332 18.74 -14.13 -5.73
CA LEU A 332 19.48 -14.93 -4.75
C LEU A 332 20.87 -14.36 -4.45
N GLU A 333 21.54 -13.78 -5.43
CA GLU A 333 22.82 -13.10 -5.24
C GLU A 333 22.67 -11.84 -4.38
N ARG A 334 21.60 -11.06 -4.63
CA ARG A 334 21.27 -9.91 -3.81
C ARG A 334 20.94 -10.32 -2.36
N PHE A 335 20.19 -11.41 -2.17
CA PHE A 335 19.93 -11.94 -0.83
C PHE A 335 21.24 -12.30 -0.11
N GLU A 336 22.13 -13.04 -0.76
CA GLU A 336 23.43 -13.42 -0.20
C GLU A 336 24.28 -12.19 0.15
N ASN A 337 24.29 -11.18 -0.72
CA ASN A 337 24.99 -9.91 -0.45
C ASN A 337 24.42 -9.17 0.78
N LEU A 338 23.12 -9.20 1.02
CA LEU A 338 22.48 -8.62 2.20
C LEU A 338 22.74 -9.47 3.45
N ALA A 339 22.50 -10.77 3.39
CA ALA A 339 22.64 -11.70 4.52
C ALA A 339 24.10 -11.94 4.93
N GLY A 340 25.02 -11.96 3.95
CA GLY A 340 26.41 -12.43 4.10
C GLY A 340 26.55 -13.95 4.01
N ALA A 341 25.45 -14.66 3.70
CA ALA A 341 25.40 -16.10 3.46
C ALA A 341 24.26 -16.43 2.50
N PRO A 342 24.35 -17.51 1.71
CA PRO A 342 23.28 -17.95 0.84
C PRO A 342 22.05 -18.36 1.66
N LEU A 343 20.86 -18.24 1.05
CA LEU A 343 19.63 -18.77 1.62
C LEU A 343 19.69 -20.29 1.69
N ASN A 344 19.19 -20.89 2.77
CA ASN A 344 19.26 -22.32 3.02
C ASN A 344 18.77 -23.16 1.83
N ILE A 345 19.69 -23.95 1.24
CA ILE A 345 19.44 -24.72 0.02
C ILE A 345 18.51 -25.92 0.26
N GLU A 346 18.59 -26.53 1.45
CA GLU A 346 17.74 -27.69 1.80
C GLU A 346 16.28 -27.26 1.94
N ALA A 347 16.03 -26.13 2.61
CA ALA A 347 14.69 -25.55 2.71
C ALA A 347 14.13 -25.15 1.34
N GLN A 348 14.96 -24.53 0.48
CA GLN A 348 14.55 -24.21 -0.90
C GLN A 348 14.14 -25.49 -1.65
N THR A 349 14.99 -26.54 -1.62
CA THR A 349 14.73 -27.80 -2.34
C THR A 349 13.45 -28.48 -1.83
N SER A 350 13.25 -28.55 -0.51
CA SER A 350 12.04 -29.11 0.08
C SER A 350 10.78 -28.38 -0.38
N LEU A 351 10.80 -27.06 -0.43
CA LEU A 351 9.66 -26.24 -0.86
C LEU A 351 9.43 -26.32 -2.39
N GLU A 352 10.49 -26.52 -3.18
CA GLU A 352 10.38 -26.81 -4.61
C GLU A 352 9.75 -28.18 -4.84
N ASP A 353 10.17 -29.23 -4.13
CA ASP A 353 9.59 -30.57 -4.21
C ASP A 353 8.12 -30.60 -3.84
N MET A 354 7.69 -29.71 -2.92
CA MET A 354 6.28 -29.49 -2.58
C MET A 354 5.51 -28.67 -3.63
N GLY A 355 6.19 -28.14 -4.65
CA GLY A 355 5.57 -27.27 -5.67
C GLY A 355 5.22 -25.88 -5.17
N LEU A 356 5.79 -25.41 -4.06
CA LEU A 356 5.50 -24.11 -3.45
C LEU A 356 6.44 -23.00 -3.95
N LEU A 357 7.65 -23.35 -4.39
CA LEU A 357 8.64 -22.44 -4.95
C LEU A 357 9.08 -22.88 -6.34
N ILE A 358 9.60 -21.94 -7.10
CA ILE A 358 10.34 -22.13 -8.34
C ILE A 358 11.66 -21.41 -8.20
N ARG A 359 12.76 -22.16 -8.36
CA ARG A 359 14.12 -21.61 -8.36
C ARG A 359 14.70 -21.63 -9.76
N SER A 360 15.41 -20.59 -10.11
CA SER A 360 16.35 -20.55 -11.22
C SER A 360 17.76 -20.26 -10.69
N ASP A 361 18.76 -20.18 -11.58
CA ASP A 361 20.14 -19.87 -11.18
C ASP A 361 20.25 -18.54 -10.38
N LYS A 362 19.35 -17.60 -10.62
CA LYS A 362 19.41 -16.25 -10.03
C LYS A 362 18.19 -15.87 -9.21
N THR A 363 17.06 -16.52 -9.38
CA THR A 363 15.81 -16.08 -8.76
C THR A 363 15.08 -17.18 -8.01
N LEU A 364 14.41 -16.79 -6.93
CA LEU A 364 13.48 -17.64 -6.18
C LEU A 364 12.12 -16.97 -6.16
N LYS A 365 11.07 -17.73 -6.56
CA LYS A 365 9.69 -17.21 -6.69
C LYS A 365 8.69 -18.15 -6.04
N ALA A 366 7.66 -17.59 -5.43
CA ALA A 366 6.52 -18.38 -5.00
C ALA A 366 5.67 -18.81 -6.22
N THR A 367 5.23 -20.07 -6.22
CA THR A 367 4.18 -20.54 -7.14
C THR A 367 2.82 -19.99 -6.70
N ARG A 368 1.76 -20.19 -7.49
CA ARG A 368 0.39 -19.88 -7.05
C ARG A 368 0.02 -20.62 -5.74
N ALA A 369 0.37 -21.90 -5.63
CA ALA A 369 0.19 -22.68 -4.41
C ALA A 369 1.03 -22.13 -3.25
N GLY A 370 2.29 -21.73 -3.51
CA GLY A 370 3.15 -21.12 -2.52
C GLY A 370 2.65 -19.74 -2.05
N THR A 371 2.07 -18.95 -2.93
CA THR A 371 1.49 -17.65 -2.56
C THR A 371 0.29 -17.82 -1.62
N ALA A 372 -0.53 -18.86 -1.80
CA ALA A 372 -1.65 -19.16 -0.91
C ALA A 372 -1.22 -19.47 0.54
N VAL A 373 -0.01 -19.98 0.74
CA VAL A 373 0.58 -20.33 2.05
C VAL A 373 1.89 -19.58 2.32
N LEU A 374 2.02 -18.38 1.78
CA LEU A 374 3.28 -17.63 1.70
C LEU A 374 3.96 -17.40 3.03
N ASN A 375 3.21 -17.13 4.09
CA ASN A 375 3.79 -16.94 5.41
C ASN A 375 4.52 -18.21 5.91
N SER A 376 3.94 -19.39 5.69
CA SER A 376 4.57 -20.67 6.03
C SER A 376 5.83 -20.93 5.18
N VAL A 377 5.77 -20.63 3.88
CA VAL A 377 6.93 -20.71 2.99
C VAL A 377 8.08 -19.84 3.49
N ILE A 378 7.78 -18.58 3.84
CA ILE A 378 8.79 -17.65 4.35
C ILE A 378 9.36 -18.12 5.69
N SER A 379 8.51 -18.57 6.65
CA SER A 379 8.97 -19.10 7.93
C SER A 379 9.93 -20.28 7.72
N SER A 380 9.59 -21.23 6.86
CA SER A 380 10.46 -22.39 6.58
C SER A 380 11.82 -21.99 5.99
N LEU A 381 11.87 -20.92 5.19
CA LEU A 381 13.14 -20.40 4.65
C LEU A 381 14.01 -19.67 5.68
N LEU A 382 13.40 -19.11 6.72
CA LEU A 382 14.08 -18.32 7.77
C LEU A 382 14.46 -19.16 8.99
N GLU A 383 13.76 -20.25 9.28
CA GLU A 383 13.99 -21.14 10.43
C GLU A 383 15.04 -22.23 10.18
N ALA A 384 15.47 -22.39 8.96
CA ALA A 384 16.33 -23.46 8.47
C ALA A 384 17.84 -23.16 8.56
#